data_f850bb8c789585accba037efc8ec5d2f
#
_entry.id   f850bb8c789585accba037efc8ec5d2f
#
_cell.length_a   1.000
_cell.length_b   1.000
_cell.length_c   1.000
_cell.angle_alpha   90.00
_cell.angle_beta   90.00
_cell.angle_gamma   90.00
#
_symmetry.space_group_name_H-M   'P 1'
#
loop_
_entity.id
_entity.type
_entity.pdbx_description
1 polymer ?
#
loop_
_entity_poly.entity_id
_entity_poly.type
_entity_poly.pdbx_seq_one_letter_code
_entity_poly.pdbx_strand_id
1 'polypeptide(L)'
;MPRCTVTLSANAGAVLELNLVRIWLDLLHTQKTENFSTVGPELQRRMLQCEAFAHPDLIFFTHCHPDHYSRTLTGQALKLWPDAKLVLPQQEFARQITLSRPVERLDLPGCSVRFGRLPHEGAQYAGVPHYGCVIEAGGFTALIAGDCEVASPLLAQLIGDTPIDLALLDFPWVTLRPGGAFLER
;
A
#
# COMPACT_ATOMS: atom_id res chain seq x y z
N MET A 1 14.31 19.76 1.43
CA MET A 1 13.25 19.00 2.09
C MET A 1 12.95 17.80 1.23
N PRO A 2 12.73 16.60 1.79
CA PRO A 2 12.30 15.46 1.01
C PRO A 2 10.98 15.79 0.31
N ARG A 3 10.86 15.39 -0.95
CA ARG A 3 9.64 15.58 -1.73
C ARG A 3 8.80 14.34 -1.59
N CYS A 4 7.59 14.47 -1.02
CA CYS A 4 6.57 13.43 -0.98
C CYS A 4 5.37 13.88 -1.82
N THR A 5 4.93 13.02 -2.74
CA THR A 5 3.71 13.22 -3.51
C THR A 5 2.83 12.00 -3.34
N VAL A 6 1.55 12.23 -3.04
CA VAL A 6 0.52 11.19 -3.00
C VAL A 6 -0.48 11.46 -4.10
N THR A 7 -0.65 10.49 -4.99
CA THR A 7 -1.68 10.52 -6.03
C THR A 7 -2.72 9.46 -5.70
N LEU A 8 -3.92 9.88 -5.33
CA LEU A 8 -5.03 8.97 -5.06
C LEU A 8 -5.68 8.53 -6.37
N SER A 9 -6.13 7.29 -6.41
CA SER A 9 -6.88 6.74 -7.55
C SER A 9 -8.34 6.51 -7.20
N ALA A 10 -8.71 5.29 -6.93
CA ALA A 10 -10.05 4.88 -6.52
C ALA A 10 -9.95 4.00 -5.28
N ASN A 11 -10.94 4.02 -4.41
CA ASN A 11 -10.97 3.29 -3.15
C ASN A 11 -9.66 3.47 -2.35
N ALA A 12 -9.01 2.36 -1.98
CA ALA A 12 -7.75 2.32 -1.23
C ALA A 12 -6.50 2.69 -2.07
N GLY A 13 -6.66 2.84 -3.39
CA GLY A 13 -5.55 2.95 -4.32
C GLY A 13 -4.80 4.28 -4.24
N ALA A 14 -3.47 4.21 -4.10
CA ALA A 14 -2.60 5.38 -4.12
C ALA A 14 -1.27 5.09 -4.83
N VAL A 15 -0.67 6.14 -5.38
CA VAL A 15 0.75 6.17 -5.76
C VAL A 15 1.47 7.09 -4.79
N LEU A 16 2.48 6.57 -4.15
CA LEU A 16 3.37 7.33 -3.28
C LEU A 16 4.71 7.54 -4.00
N GLU A 17 5.09 8.78 -4.21
CA GLU A 17 6.42 9.14 -4.70
C GLU A 17 7.21 9.77 -3.55
N LEU A 18 8.30 9.11 -3.17
CA LEU A 18 9.23 9.58 -2.15
C LEU A 18 10.61 9.74 -2.80
N ASN A 19 11.03 10.98 -3.00
CA ASN A 19 12.23 11.31 -3.76
C ASN A 19 12.17 10.76 -5.19
N LEU A 20 12.91 9.68 -5.47
CA LEU A 20 12.97 9.02 -6.78
C LEU A 20 12.32 7.63 -6.79
N VAL A 21 11.69 7.23 -5.68
CA VAL A 21 11.05 5.92 -5.55
C VAL A 21 9.55 6.07 -5.73
N ARG A 22 8.96 5.25 -6.58
CA ARG A 22 7.51 5.22 -6.84
C ARG A 22 6.93 3.91 -6.35
N ILE A 23 5.95 4.00 -5.45
CA ILE A 23 5.29 2.86 -4.82
C ILE A 23 3.80 2.92 -5.15
N TRP A 24 3.29 1.84 -5.72
CA TRP A 24 1.86 1.63 -5.91
C TRP A 24 1.28 0.90 -4.70
N LEU A 25 0.21 1.44 -4.13
CA LEU A 25 -0.45 0.94 -2.94
C LEU A 25 -1.89 0.60 -3.29
N ASP A 26 -2.30 -0.67 -3.21
CA ASP A 26 -3.67 -1.16 -3.51
C ASP A 26 -4.29 -0.55 -4.78
N LEU A 27 -3.44 -0.20 -5.75
CA LEU A 27 -3.81 0.63 -6.90
C LEU A 27 -4.64 -0.12 -7.94
N LEU A 28 -4.44 -1.44 -8.06
CA LEU A 28 -4.94 -2.23 -9.17
C LEU A 28 -6.10 -3.13 -8.73
N HIS A 29 -7.30 -2.57 -8.71
CA HIS A 29 -8.54 -3.28 -8.39
C HIS A 29 -9.63 -2.94 -9.41
N THR A 30 -10.63 -3.78 -9.56
CA THR A 30 -11.72 -3.60 -10.55
C THR A 30 -13.10 -3.79 -9.97
N GLN A 31 -13.22 -4.51 -8.88
CA GLN A 31 -14.53 -4.80 -8.29
C GLN A 31 -14.96 -3.67 -7.36
N LYS A 32 -16.25 -3.42 -7.44
CA LYS A 32 -16.91 -2.47 -6.56
C LYS A 32 -17.57 -3.21 -5.42
N THR A 33 -17.19 -2.88 -4.20
CA THR A 33 -17.99 -3.18 -3.03
C THR A 33 -18.97 -2.05 -2.80
N GLU A 34 -20.10 -2.32 -2.18
CA GLU A 34 -21.15 -1.33 -1.94
C GLU A 34 -20.55 -0.09 -1.26
N ASN A 35 -20.78 1.08 -1.85
CA ASN A 35 -20.29 2.39 -1.42
C ASN A 35 -18.82 2.74 -1.75
N PHE A 36 -18.05 1.87 -2.40
CA PHE A 36 -16.68 2.17 -2.81
C PHE A 36 -16.57 2.52 -4.29
N SER A 37 -15.63 3.41 -4.62
CA SER A 37 -15.29 3.70 -6.01
C SER A 37 -14.51 2.54 -6.62
N THR A 38 -14.59 2.39 -7.94
CA THR A 38 -13.85 1.35 -8.67
C THR A 38 -12.90 1.95 -9.66
N VAL A 39 -11.85 1.20 -9.99
CA VAL A 39 -10.97 1.51 -11.12
C VAL A 39 -11.72 1.20 -12.42
N GLY A 40 -12.40 2.20 -12.96
CA GLY A 40 -13.09 2.08 -14.25
C GLY A 40 -12.12 1.97 -15.44
N PRO A 41 -12.59 1.61 -16.65
CA PRO A 41 -11.73 1.37 -17.82
C PRO A 41 -10.82 2.56 -18.17
N GLU A 42 -11.31 3.78 -18.09
CA GLU A 42 -10.52 4.98 -18.36
C GLU A 42 -9.39 5.18 -17.34
N LEU A 43 -9.67 5.00 -16.05
CA LEU A 43 -8.67 5.08 -15.02
C LEU A 43 -7.64 3.96 -15.16
N GLN A 44 -8.06 2.72 -15.47
CA GLN A 44 -7.17 1.60 -15.78
C GLN A 44 -6.20 1.96 -16.92
N ARG A 45 -6.73 2.51 -18.01
CA ARG A 45 -5.93 2.94 -19.15
C ARG A 45 -4.91 4.01 -18.73
N ARG A 46 -5.32 5.00 -17.96
CA ARG A 46 -4.43 6.05 -17.44
C ARG A 46 -3.34 5.48 -16.54
N MET A 47 -3.67 4.59 -15.61
CA MET A 47 -2.70 3.94 -14.72
C MET A 47 -1.62 3.16 -15.48
N LEU A 48 -1.98 2.56 -16.61
CA LEU A 48 -1.05 1.76 -17.41
C LEU A 48 -0.30 2.57 -18.49
N GLN A 49 -0.66 3.83 -18.75
CA GLN A 49 -0.13 4.62 -19.86
C GLN A 49 0.40 6.00 -19.46
N CYS A 50 -0.04 6.58 -18.35
CA CYS A 50 0.35 7.93 -17.96
C CYS A 50 1.61 7.94 -17.09
N GLU A 51 2.47 8.95 -17.32
CA GLU A 51 3.73 9.14 -16.60
C GLU A 51 3.55 9.19 -15.06
N ALA A 52 2.46 9.77 -14.58
CA ALA A 52 2.15 9.84 -13.14
C ALA A 52 2.06 8.46 -12.45
N PHE A 53 1.81 7.41 -13.23
CA PHE A 53 1.73 6.03 -12.76
C PHE A 53 2.85 5.14 -13.31
N ALA A 54 3.65 5.60 -14.27
CA ALA A 54 4.65 4.79 -14.93
C ALA A 54 5.82 4.40 -14.01
N HIS A 55 6.48 3.30 -14.32
CA HIS A 55 7.72 2.86 -13.70
C HIS A 55 7.66 2.73 -12.17
N PRO A 56 6.72 1.95 -11.59
CA PRO A 56 6.75 1.65 -10.17
C PRO A 56 8.01 0.84 -9.81
N ASP A 57 8.67 1.22 -8.72
CA ASP A 57 9.74 0.42 -8.11
C ASP A 57 9.17 -0.72 -7.26
N LEU A 58 8.00 -0.45 -6.65
CA LEU A 58 7.27 -1.38 -5.81
C LEU A 58 5.78 -1.32 -6.12
N ILE A 59 5.18 -2.49 -6.29
CA ILE A 59 3.73 -2.70 -6.31
C ILE A 59 3.40 -3.46 -5.04
N PHE A 60 2.65 -2.84 -4.14
CA PHE A 60 2.30 -3.40 -2.84
C PHE A 60 0.78 -3.46 -2.69
N PHE A 61 0.30 -4.61 -2.23
CA PHE A 61 -1.07 -4.81 -1.82
C PHE A 61 -1.13 -5.16 -0.35
N THR A 62 -2.00 -4.47 0.38
CA THR A 62 -2.22 -4.75 1.80
C THR A 62 -2.87 -6.11 2.00
N HIS A 63 -3.83 -6.45 1.14
CA HIS A 63 -4.51 -7.74 1.12
C HIS A 63 -5.18 -8.01 -0.25
N CYS A 64 -5.84 -9.16 -0.40
CA CYS A 64 -6.38 -9.60 -1.68
C CYS A 64 -7.91 -9.52 -1.80
N HIS A 65 -8.58 -8.66 -1.02
CA HIS A 65 -9.99 -8.39 -1.28
C HIS A 65 -10.17 -7.71 -2.64
N PRO A 66 -11.30 -7.95 -3.33
CA PRO A 66 -11.50 -7.47 -4.70
C PRO A 66 -11.44 -5.95 -4.87
N ASP A 67 -11.73 -5.20 -3.83
CA ASP A 67 -11.69 -3.74 -3.79
C ASP A 67 -10.28 -3.17 -3.50
N HIS A 68 -9.29 -4.03 -3.26
CA HIS A 68 -7.87 -3.67 -3.12
C HIS A 68 -7.01 -4.29 -4.22
N TYR A 69 -7.41 -5.44 -4.76
CA TYR A 69 -6.56 -6.24 -5.62
C TYR A 69 -7.29 -6.79 -6.85
N SER A 70 -6.59 -6.79 -7.99
CA SER A 70 -6.98 -7.50 -9.21
C SER A 70 -5.79 -8.23 -9.82
N ARG A 71 -5.85 -9.55 -9.84
CA ARG A 71 -4.82 -10.40 -10.46
C ARG A 71 -4.57 -10.05 -11.92
N THR A 72 -5.65 -9.79 -12.67
CA THR A 72 -5.56 -9.47 -14.10
C THR A 72 -4.80 -8.17 -14.34
N LEU A 73 -5.16 -7.08 -13.63
CA LEU A 73 -4.48 -5.79 -13.76
C LEU A 73 -3.04 -5.85 -13.27
N THR A 74 -2.79 -6.56 -12.17
CA THR A 74 -1.43 -6.77 -11.65
C THR A 74 -0.57 -7.50 -12.67
N GLY A 75 -1.10 -8.55 -13.31
CA GLY A 75 -0.39 -9.28 -14.38
C GLY A 75 -0.11 -8.41 -15.62
N GLN A 76 -0.99 -7.45 -15.95
CA GLN A 76 -0.74 -6.47 -17.02
C GLN A 76 0.37 -5.49 -16.62
N ALA A 77 0.33 -4.96 -15.41
CA ALA A 77 1.34 -4.04 -14.90
C ALA A 77 2.74 -4.69 -14.86
N LEU A 78 2.85 -5.93 -14.39
CA LEU A 78 4.12 -6.67 -14.36
C LEU A 78 4.70 -7.00 -15.75
N LYS A 79 3.87 -7.04 -16.80
CA LYS A 79 4.35 -7.16 -18.18
C LYS A 79 4.92 -5.84 -18.69
N LEU A 80 4.35 -4.71 -18.28
CA LEU A 80 4.84 -3.38 -18.67
C LEU A 80 6.08 -2.99 -17.87
N TRP A 81 6.13 -3.35 -16.59
CA TRP A 81 7.22 -3.02 -15.67
C TRP A 81 7.75 -4.28 -14.98
N PRO A 82 8.52 -5.11 -15.70
CA PRO A 82 9.00 -6.41 -15.21
C PRO A 82 10.00 -6.30 -14.06
N ASP A 83 10.62 -5.14 -13.88
CA ASP A 83 11.59 -4.88 -12.81
C ASP A 83 10.94 -4.43 -11.50
N ALA A 84 9.65 -4.05 -11.54
CA ALA A 84 8.90 -3.70 -10.34
C ALA A 84 8.87 -4.86 -9.34
N LYS A 85 9.19 -4.58 -8.08
CA LYS A 85 9.01 -5.56 -7.01
C LYS A 85 7.52 -5.68 -6.71
N LEU A 86 7.03 -6.89 -6.53
CA LEU A 86 5.66 -7.16 -6.11
C LEU A 86 5.66 -7.72 -4.70
N VAL A 87 4.94 -7.08 -3.79
CA VAL A 87 4.66 -7.61 -2.44
C VAL A 87 3.17 -7.86 -2.31
N LEU A 88 2.81 -9.09 -1.96
CA LEU A 88 1.43 -9.56 -1.91
C LEU A 88 1.28 -10.63 -0.81
N PRO A 89 0.25 -10.55 0.07
CA PRO A 89 0.09 -11.49 1.19
C PRO A 89 -0.24 -12.93 0.78
N GLN A 90 -0.92 -13.11 -0.35
CA GLN A 90 -1.28 -14.43 -0.89
C GLN A 90 -0.42 -14.75 -2.11
N GLN A 91 -0.06 -16.03 -2.27
CA GLN A 91 0.75 -16.49 -3.40
C GLN A 91 -0.07 -16.49 -4.70
N GLU A 92 0.21 -15.58 -5.63
CA GLU A 92 -0.48 -15.39 -6.90
C GLU A 92 0.48 -15.42 -8.11
N PHE A 93 1.72 -14.98 -7.92
CA PHE A 93 2.74 -14.84 -8.95
C PHE A 93 4.06 -15.50 -8.53
N ALA A 94 4.79 -16.08 -9.47
CA ALA A 94 6.03 -16.79 -9.20
C ALA A 94 7.17 -15.89 -8.66
N ARG A 95 7.16 -14.60 -9.03
CA ARG A 95 8.22 -13.64 -8.67
C ARG A 95 7.81 -12.63 -7.60
N GLN A 96 6.72 -12.87 -6.90
CA GLN A 96 6.31 -12.00 -5.81
C GLN A 96 7.12 -12.26 -4.53
N ILE A 97 7.12 -11.26 -3.67
CA ILE A 97 7.62 -11.33 -2.30
C ILE A 97 6.42 -11.56 -1.38
N THR A 98 6.47 -12.64 -0.61
CA THR A 98 5.53 -12.95 0.46
C THR A 98 6.34 -13.06 1.75
N LEU A 99 5.91 -12.40 2.82
CA LEU A 99 6.67 -12.37 4.07
C LEU A 99 6.82 -13.78 4.66
N SER A 100 8.05 -14.17 4.97
CA SER A 100 8.37 -15.40 5.69
C SER A 100 8.35 -15.22 7.20
N ARG A 101 8.55 -13.98 7.66
CA ARG A 101 8.57 -13.57 9.08
C ARG A 101 7.42 -12.60 9.38
N PRO A 102 7.08 -12.38 10.66
CA PRO A 102 6.08 -11.39 11.04
C PRO A 102 6.41 -9.97 10.58
N VAL A 103 7.70 -9.62 10.57
CA VAL A 103 8.21 -8.35 10.04
C VAL A 103 9.41 -8.64 9.14
N GLU A 104 9.42 -8.02 7.97
CA GLU A 104 10.54 -8.09 7.01
C GLU A 104 10.83 -6.73 6.39
N ARG A 105 12.10 -6.53 5.99
CA ARG A 105 12.57 -5.31 5.36
C ARG A 105 12.96 -5.58 3.90
N LEU A 106 12.55 -4.66 3.03
CA LEU A 106 12.97 -4.57 1.64
C LEU A 106 13.68 -3.23 1.43
N ASP A 107 14.92 -3.28 0.98
CA ASP A 107 15.65 -2.08 0.60
C ASP A 107 15.55 -1.86 -0.92
N LEU A 108 15.15 -0.65 -1.29
CA LEU A 108 15.11 -0.12 -2.65
C LEU A 108 16.14 1.01 -2.77
N PRO A 109 16.58 1.42 -3.97
CA PRO A 109 17.49 2.54 -4.13
C PRO A 109 16.93 3.82 -3.50
N GLY A 110 17.53 4.27 -2.38
CA GLY A 110 17.12 5.49 -1.65
C GLY A 110 15.87 5.37 -0.78
N CYS A 111 15.34 4.15 -0.59
CA CYS A 111 14.16 3.88 0.21
C CYS A 111 14.27 2.54 0.94
N SER A 112 13.76 2.48 2.16
CA SER A 112 13.61 1.25 2.93
C SER A 112 12.13 1.04 3.26
N VAL A 113 11.63 -0.18 3.05
CA VAL A 113 10.26 -0.54 3.37
C VAL A 113 10.27 -1.69 4.38
N ARG A 114 9.69 -1.46 5.54
CA ARG A 114 9.50 -2.48 6.58
C ARG A 114 8.05 -2.93 6.55
N PHE A 115 7.81 -4.16 6.12
CA PHE A 115 6.48 -4.79 6.07
C PHE A 115 6.20 -5.53 7.37
N GLY A 116 4.93 -5.55 7.80
CA GLY A 116 4.44 -6.33 8.92
C GLY A 116 3.17 -7.08 8.59
N ARG A 117 3.04 -8.30 9.12
CA ARG A 117 1.76 -9.01 9.11
C ARG A 117 0.86 -8.38 10.16
N LEU A 118 -0.27 -7.86 9.73
CA LEU A 118 -1.24 -7.20 10.59
C LEU A 118 -2.57 -7.95 10.54
N PRO A 119 -3.37 -7.96 11.62
CA PRO A 119 -4.72 -8.48 11.56
C PRO A 119 -5.60 -7.55 10.73
N HIS A 120 -6.43 -8.14 9.87
CA HIS A 120 -7.49 -7.41 9.19
C HIS A 120 -8.58 -7.02 10.20
N GLU A 121 -9.15 -5.82 10.08
CA GLU A 121 -10.25 -5.39 10.93
C GLU A 121 -11.51 -6.24 10.68
N GLY A 122 -12.23 -6.48 11.76
CA GLY A 122 -13.46 -7.26 11.76
C GLY A 122 -13.26 -8.76 11.93
N ALA A 123 -13.95 -9.34 12.90
CA ALA A 123 -13.84 -10.76 13.26
C ALA A 123 -14.12 -11.71 12.09
N GLN A 124 -14.98 -11.31 11.14
CA GLN A 124 -15.29 -12.08 9.93
C GLN A 124 -14.10 -12.20 8.97
N TYR A 125 -13.11 -11.33 9.10
CA TYR A 125 -11.89 -11.29 8.26
C TYR A 125 -10.64 -11.79 8.97
N ALA A 126 -10.75 -12.37 10.18
CA ALA A 126 -9.60 -12.81 10.98
C ALA A 126 -8.67 -13.80 10.25
N GLY A 127 -9.15 -14.48 9.22
CA GLY A 127 -8.36 -15.40 8.38
C GLY A 127 -7.74 -14.77 7.13
N VAL A 128 -7.99 -13.48 6.87
CA VAL A 128 -7.48 -12.79 5.67
C VAL A 128 -6.02 -12.39 5.89
N PRO A 129 -5.08 -12.90 5.08
CA PRO A 129 -3.69 -12.44 5.15
C PRO A 129 -3.61 -10.96 4.79
N HIS A 130 -3.08 -10.15 5.70
CA HIS A 130 -3.01 -8.71 5.57
C HIS A 130 -1.63 -8.19 5.98
N TYR A 131 -1.09 -7.24 5.22
CA TYR A 131 0.18 -6.57 5.47
C TYR A 131 -0.03 -5.06 5.60
N GLY A 132 0.76 -4.45 6.50
CA GLY A 132 1.03 -3.02 6.47
C GLY A 132 2.50 -2.76 6.24
N CYS A 133 2.89 -1.51 6.04
CA CYS A 133 4.30 -1.16 5.93
C CYS A 133 4.62 0.23 6.47
N VAL A 134 5.88 0.38 6.89
CA VAL A 134 6.53 1.67 7.16
C VAL A 134 7.57 1.89 6.08
N ILE A 135 7.50 3.02 5.40
CA ILE A 135 8.35 3.43 4.27
C ILE A 135 9.22 4.59 4.72
N GLU A 136 10.53 4.45 4.63
CA GLU A 136 11.51 5.46 5.04
C GLU A 136 12.34 5.89 3.82
N ALA A 137 12.29 7.16 3.43
CA ALA A 137 13.05 7.70 2.31
C ALA A 137 13.47 9.15 2.55
N GLY A 138 14.78 9.43 2.51
CA GLY A 138 15.31 10.79 2.60
C GLY A 138 14.93 11.57 3.87
N GLY A 139 14.72 10.88 4.99
CA GLY A 139 14.29 11.48 6.25
C GLY A 139 12.78 11.73 6.35
N PHE A 140 11.99 11.18 5.44
CA PHE A 140 10.53 11.16 5.47
C PHE A 140 10.04 9.74 5.72
N THR A 141 9.02 9.60 6.56
CA THR A 141 8.45 8.31 6.94
C THR A 141 6.95 8.26 6.68
N ALA A 142 6.51 7.26 5.91
CA ALA A 142 5.10 6.99 5.68
C ALA A 142 4.68 5.65 6.28
N LEU A 143 3.51 5.62 6.91
CA LEU A 143 2.83 4.41 7.38
C LEU A 143 1.67 4.08 6.44
N ILE A 144 1.59 2.83 6.01
CA ILE A 144 0.47 2.27 5.26
C ILE A 144 -0.11 1.14 6.08
N ALA A 145 -1.33 1.29 6.54
CA ALA A 145 -1.96 0.31 7.41
C ALA A 145 -3.05 -0.51 6.69
N GLY A 146 -3.65 0.02 5.60
CA GLY A 146 -4.80 -0.62 4.94
C GLY A 146 -5.94 -0.87 5.92
N ASP A 147 -6.66 -1.95 5.73
CA ASP A 147 -7.80 -2.37 6.56
C ASP A 147 -7.37 -3.10 7.84
N CYS A 148 -6.27 -2.67 8.47
CA CYS A 148 -5.80 -3.34 9.68
C CYS A 148 -6.57 -2.90 10.93
N GLU A 149 -6.63 -3.78 11.92
CA GLU A 149 -7.10 -3.43 13.25
C GLU A 149 -6.12 -2.46 13.93
N VAL A 150 -6.51 -1.18 14.06
CA VAL A 150 -5.64 -0.09 14.57
C VAL A 150 -5.19 -0.33 16.01
N ALA A 151 -6.02 -0.95 16.84
CA ALA A 151 -5.68 -1.28 18.21
C ALA A 151 -4.69 -2.46 18.34
N SER A 152 -4.30 -3.06 17.22
CA SER A 152 -3.41 -4.21 17.23
C SER A 152 -2.03 -3.88 17.78
N PRO A 153 -1.50 -4.65 18.75
CA PRO A 153 -0.13 -4.51 19.19
C PRO A 153 0.91 -4.77 18.08
N LEU A 154 0.53 -5.51 17.03
CA LEU A 154 1.38 -5.76 15.87
C LEU A 154 1.60 -4.50 15.05
N LEU A 155 0.59 -3.62 14.92
CA LEU A 155 0.77 -2.31 14.29
C LEU A 155 1.73 -1.43 15.10
N ALA A 156 1.56 -1.38 16.42
CA ALA A 156 2.48 -0.67 17.30
C ALA A 156 3.92 -1.23 17.19
N GLN A 157 4.07 -2.54 17.10
CA GLN A 157 5.38 -3.18 16.90
C GLN A 157 5.99 -2.85 15.53
N LEU A 158 5.18 -2.79 14.47
CA LEU A 158 5.64 -2.40 13.14
C LEU A 158 6.14 -0.96 13.11
N ILE A 159 5.45 -0.04 13.76
CA ILE A 159 5.82 1.36 13.86
C ILE A 159 7.07 1.53 14.75
N GLY A 160 7.10 0.87 15.91
CA GLY A 160 8.13 1.05 16.92
C GLY A 160 8.20 2.51 17.40
N ASP A 161 9.42 3.02 17.60
CA ASP A 161 9.68 4.41 17.97
C ASP A 161 9.85 5.35 16.75
N THR A 162 9.56 4.86 15.54
CA THR A 162 9.75 5.63 14.31
C THR A 162 8.74 6.77 14.21
N PRO A 163 9.16 8.04 14.11
CA PRO A 163 8.25 9.17 13.86
C PRO A 163 7.59 9.00 12.49
N ILE A 164 6.27 9.17 12.42
CA ILE A 164 5.50 9.06 11.18
C ILE A 164 5.11 10.46 10.70
N ASP A 165 5.54 10.82 9.49
CA ASP A 165 5.21 12.09 8.83
C ASP A 165 3.87 12.00 8.08
N LEU A 166 3.55 10.82 7.52
CA LEU A 166 2.32 10.56 6.77
C LEU A 166 1.76 9.19 7.16
N ALA A 167 0.47 9.09 7.43
CA ALA A 167 -0.22 7.81 7.60
C ALA A 167 -1.39 7.70 6.61
N LEU A 168 -1.41 6.61 5.82
CA LEU A 168 -2.55 6.20 5.02
C LEU A 168 -3.27 5.07 5.77
N LEU A 169 -4.44 5.41 6.28
CA LEU A 169 -5.27 4.54 7.12
C LEU A 169 -6.67 4.48 6.51
N ASP A 170 -7.32 3.33 6.62
CA ASP A 170 -8.70 3.15 6.15
C ASP A 170 -9.72 3.26 7.30
N PHE A 171 -9.63 4.34 8.08
CA PHE A 171 -10.51 4.53 9.22
C PHE A 171 -11.27 5.85 9.18
N PRO A 172 -12.60 5.84 9.34
CA PRO A 172 -13.40 7.06 9.46
C PRO A 172 -13.24 7.77 10.81
N TRP A 173 -12.56 7.17 11.81
CA TRP A 173 -12.57 7.66 13.20
C TRP A 173 -11.16 7.66 13.86
N VAL A 174 -10.16 8.19 13.22
CA VAL A 174 -8.86 8.35 13.87
C VAL A 174 -8.74 9.74 14.49
N THR A 175 -8.62 9.80 15.82
CA THR A 175 -8.21 11.02 16.52
C THR A 175 -6.69 11.07 16.53
N LEU A 176 -6.10 11.95 15.72
CA LEU A 176 -4.66 12.19 15.74
C LEU A 176 -4.26 13.10 16.91
N ARG A 177 -3.05 12.88 17.42
CA ARG A 177 -2.43 13.84 18.33
C ARG A 177 -2.19 15.16 17.59
N PRO A 178 -2.21 16.32 18.29
CA PRO A 178 -1.91 17.62 17.68
C PRO A 178 -0.55 17.58 16.95
N GLY A 179 -0.54 17.98 15.67
CA GLY A 179 0.66 18.03 14.81
C GLY A 179 0.77 16.95 13.75
N GLY A 180 -0.11 15.95 13.72
CA GLY A 180 -0.18 14.96 12.62
C GLY A 180 -0.94 15.50 11.41
N ALA A 181 -0.46 15.21 10.18
CA ALA A 181 -1.21 15.47 8.97
C ALA A 181 -2.15 14.31 8.65
N PHE A 182 -3.38 14.63 8.28
CA PHE A 182 -4.45 13.66 7.99
C PHE A 182 -4.91 13.80 6.54
N LEU A 183 -5.07 12.67 5.86
CA LEU A 183 -5.80 12.60 4.61
C LEU A 183 -7.05 11.74 4.87
N GLU A 184 -8.20 12.40 4.98
CA GLU A 184 -9.51 11.74 4.93
C GLU A 184 -9.82 11.32 3.48
N ARG A 185 -10.43 10.14 3.34
CA ARG A 185 -10.94 9.65 2.05
C ARG A 185 -12.37 10.08 1.82
#